data_79a4aece9abac5ceab167dd09d9d80a8
#
_entry.id   79a4aece9abac5ceab167dd09d9d80a8
#
_cell.length_a   1.000
_cell.length_b   1.000
_cell.length_c   1.000
_cell.angle_alpha   90.00
_cell.angle_beta   90.00
_cell.angle_gamma   90.00
#
_symmetry.space_group_name_H-M   'P 1'
#
loop_
_entity.id
_entity.type
_entity.pdbx_description
1 polymer ?
#
loop_
_entity_poly.entity_id
_entity_poly.type
_entity_poly.pdbx_seq_one_letter_code
_entity_poly.pdbx_strand_id
1 'polypeptide(L)'
;MVYTMKSGILYQDPNHNVLAKVKSSLTDSVKKIFVPEGEMVLETKIRTLDPEHAHCGDVRWKEYVLEDQEGNIIAEGLPEYAAGDDPDMTGWPICRMPRVDHAKVVIGGGEYTLCMENEQNYIVLDDSNTEVIRIVHKGITGGWKIENDRDFSPEVLCGVFIFCRYIEQENEFMMV
;
A
#
# COMPACT_ATOMS: atom_id res chain seq x y z
N MET A 1 2.01 -17.49 -7.08
CA MET A 1 2.56 -17.95 -5.76
C MET A 1 1.66 -17.45 -4.65
N VAL A 2 1.65 -18.12 -3.47
CA VAL A 2 0.75 -17.77 -2.36
C VAL A 2 1.58 -17.50 -1.10
N TYR A 3 1.22 -16.42 -0.41
CA TYR A 3 1.89 -15.95 0.80
C TYR A 3 0.87 -15.58 1.88
N THR A 4 1.32 -15.54 3.12
CA THR A 4 0.53 -15.02 4.27
C THR A 4 1.29 -13.89 4.96
N MET A 5 0.65 -12.72 5.05
CA MET A 5 1.14 -11.59 5.85
C MET A 5 0.43 -11.59 7.20
N LYS A 6 1.18 -11.75 8.29
CA LYS A 6 0.62 -11.77 9.65
C LYS A 6 1.59 -11.15 10.64
N SER A 7 1.09 -10.23 11.47
CA SER A 7 1.88 -9.55 12.52
C SER A 7 3.18 -8.93 11.98
N GLY A 8 3.14 -8.37 10.76
CA GLY A 8 4.30 -7.78 10.11
C GLY A 8 5.32 -8.79 9.56
N ILE A 9 4.96 -10.05 9.41
CA ILE A 9 5.84 -11.09 8.85
C ILE A 9 5.17 -11.69 7.62
N LEU A 10 5.92 -11.76 6.53
CA LEU A 10 5.51 -12.42 5.29
C LEU A 10 6.04 -13.86 5.29
N TYR A 11 5.13 -14.80 5.14
CA TYR A 11 5.41 -16.24 5.07
C TYR A 11 5.08 -16.77 3.69
N GLN A 12 5.84 -17.76 3.24
CA GLN A 12 5.51 -18.54 2.04
C GLN A 12 4.62 -19.73 2.43
N ASP A 13 3.48 -19.84 1.79
CA ASP A 13 2.60 -21.02 1.93
C ASP A 13 3.02 -22.15 0.97
N PRO A 14 2.90 -23.44 1.37
CA PRO A 14 2.37 -23.94 2.64
C PRO A 14 3.42 -24.12 3.75
N ASN A 15 4.70 -23.87 3.49
CA ASN A 15 5.80 -24.27 4.37
C ASN A 15 6.02 -23.30 5.55
N HIS A 16 5.32 -22.17 5.59
CA HIS A 16 5.48 -21.11 6.58
C HIS A 16 6.93 -20.59 6.73
N ASN A 17 7.71 -20.65 5.66
CA ASN A 17 9.05 -20.04 5.67
C ASN A 17 8.90 -18.52 5.75
N VAL A 18 9.63 -17.89 6.68
CA VAL A 18 9.70 -16.44 6.77
C VAL A 18 10.49 -15.91 5.58
N LEU A 19 9.90 -14.97 4.82
CA LEU A 19 10.54 -14.37 3.66
C LEU A 19 10.93 -12.90 3.89
N ALA A 20 10.11 -12.17 4.65
CA ALA A 20 10.38 -10.77 4.98
C ALA A 20 9.70 -10.38 6.29
N LYS A 21 10.16 -9.29 6.91
CA LYS A 21 9.60 -8.72 8.13
C LYS A 21 9.42 -7.22 7.97
N VAL A 22 8.24 -6.72 8.33
CA VAL A 22 7.92 -5.30 8.38
C VAL A 22 8.00 -4.83 9.82
N LYS A 23 8.75 -3.76 10.08
CA LYS A 23 8.79 -3.08 11.37
C LYS A 23 8.37 -1.63 11.21
N SER A 24 7.61 -1.12 12.18
CA SER A 24 7.22 0.29 12.26
C SER A 24 7.46 0.80 13.67
N SER A 25 7.86 2.06 13.79
CA SER A 25 7.74 2.79 15.05
C SER A 25 6.27 3.19 15.24
N LEU A 26 5.83 3.30 16.48
CA LEU A 26 4.48 3.79 16.82
C LEU A 26 4.27 5.27 16.42
N THR A 27 5.37 6.01 16.29
CA THR A 27 5.36 7.46 16.04
C THR A 27 5.78 7.84 14.63
N ASP A 28 6.15 6.84 13.79
CA ASP A 28 6.74 7.09 12.47
C ASP A 28 5.85 6.50 11.36
N SER A 29 5.57 7.29 10.34
CA SER A 29 4.90 6.83 9.11
C SER A 29 5.80 5.91 8.28
N VAL A 30 7.12 5.93 8.51
CA VAL A 30 8.09 5.08 7.82
C VAL A 30 7.97 3.64 8.29
N LYS A 31 7.83 2.72 7.34
CA LYS A 31 7.86 1.27 7.59
C LYS A 31 9.12 0.69 6.98
N LYS A 32 9.86 -0.10 7.76
CA LYS A 32 11.11 -0.73 7.32
C LYS A 32 10.90 -2.20 7.04
N ILE A 33 11.45 -2.68 5.94
CA ILE A 33 11.33 -4.06 5.47
C ILE A 33 12.69 -4.74 5.58
N PHE A 34 12.70 -5.89 6.22
CA PHE A 34 13.89 -6.67 6.54
C PHE A 34 13.81 -8.04 5.88
N VAL A 35 14.92 -8.54 5.37
CA VAL A 35 15.07 -9.97 5.05
C VAL A 35 15.08 -10.82 6.32
N PRO A 36 14.89 -12.15 6.23
CA PRO A 36 14.84 -13.04 7.39
C PRO A 36 16.08 -12.94 8.29
N GLU A 37 17.25 -12.71 7.71
CA GLU A 37 18.56 -12.59 8.39
C GLU A 37 18.65 -11.33 9.26
N GLY A 38 17.73 -10.39 9.09
CA GLY A 38 17.61 -9.19 9.90
C GLY A 38 18.24 -7.94 9.30
N GLU A 39 18.71 -7.99 8.06
CA GLU A 39 19.16 -6.84 7.31
C GLU A 39 17.94 -6.04 6.81
N MET A 40 17.94 -4.71 6.98
CA MET A 40 16.97 -3.82 6.37
C MET A 40 17.30 -3.68 4.88
N VAL A 41 16.34 -3.87 4.01
CA VAL A 41 16.57 -3.79 2.55
C VAL A 41 15.76 -2.70 1.88
N LEU A 42 14.53 -2.46 2.34
CA LEU A 42 13.64 -1.44 1.81
C LEU A 42 12.96 -0.66 2.94
N GLU A 43 12.53 0.56 2.63
CA GLU A 43 11.63 1.32 3.51
C GLU A 43 10.50 1.98 2.71
N THR A 44 9.36 2.18 3.35
CA THR A 44 8.23 2.91 2.77
C THR A 44 7.99 4.19 3.53
N LYS A 45 7.57 5.22 2.81
CA LYS A 45 7.15 6.50 3.39
C LYS A 45 6.07 7.16 2.55
N ILE A 46 5.34 8.08 3.17
CA ILE A 46 4.45 9.00 2.46
C ILE A 46 5.23 10.30 2.26
N ARG A 47 5.37 10.72 1.01
CA ARG A 47 6.04 11.95 0.61
C ARG A 47 5.00 12.98 0.17
N THR A 48 5.18 14.23 0.54
CA THR A 48 4.38 15.35 0.03
C THR A 48 5.00 15.85 -1.27
N LEU A 49 4.19 15.91 -2.33
CA LEU A 49 4.63 16.35 -3.66
C LEU A 49 4.92 17.85 -3.71
N ASP A 50 4.19 18.65 -2.93
CA ASP A 50 4.38 20.09 -2.84
C ASP A 50 4.46 20.53 -1.38
N PRO A 51 5.59 21.12 -0.93
CA PRO A 51 5.77 21.60 0.44
C PRO A 51 4.73 22.63 0.89
N GLU A 52 4.16 23.43 -0.02
CA GLU A 52 3.11 24.40 0.31
C GLU A 52 1.81 23.72 0.75
N HIS A 53 1.60 22.48 0.30
CA HIS A 53 0.45 21.64 0.62
C HIS A 53 0.74 20.58 1.71
N ALA A 54 1.91 20.63 2.37
CA ALA A 54 2.32 19.64 3.37
C ALA A 54 1.33 19.49 4.55
N HIS A 55 0.55 20.52 4.83
CA HIS A 55 -0.47 20.52 5.90
C HIS A 55 -1.88 20.23 5.38
N CYS A 56 -2.04 20.10 4.07
CA CYS A 56 -3.29 19.71 3.45
C CYS A 56 -3.50 18.21 3.58
N GLY A 57 -4.63 17.77 4.11
CA GLY A 57 -4.98 16.34 4.16
C GLY A 57 -5.29 15.73 2.79
N ASP A 58 -5.24 16.52 1.72
CA ASP A 58 -5.60 16.14 0.36
C ASP A 58 -4.60 15.14 -0.22
N VAL A 59 -5.10 14.00 -0.66
CA VAL A 59 -4.28 12.90 -1.17
C VAL A 59 -3.63 13.22 -2.52
N ARG A 60 -4.14 14.19 -3.28
CA ARG A 60 -3.56 14.65 -4.55
C ARG A 60 -2.12 15.19 -4.37
N TRP A 61 -1.76 15.58 -3.16
CA TRP A 61 -0.42 16.07 -2.82
C TRP A 61 0.44 15.03 -2.11
N LYS A 62 -0.01 13.77 -2.05
CA LYS A 62 0.71 12.67 -1.41
C LYS A 62 1.22 11.67 -2.44
N GLU A 63 2.32 11.05 -2.10
CA GLU A 63 2.92 9.97 -2.84
C GLU A 63 3.43 8.91 -1.87
N TYR A 64 3.11 7.66 -2.13
CA TYR A 64 3.67 6.51 -1.43
C TYR A 64 4.97 6.10 -2.10
N VAL A 65 6.03 5.95 -1.34
CA VAL A 65 7.36 5.62 -1.88
C VAL A 65 7.88 4.37 -1.19
N LEU A 66 8.41 3.45 -1.97
CA LEU A 66 9.23 2.31 -1.54
C LEU A 66 10.63 2.51 -2.08
N GLU A 67 11.62 2.65 -1.21
CA GLU A 67 13.01 2.90 -1.61
C GLU A 67 13.97 1.92 -0.91
N ASP A 68 15.14 1.74 -1.52
CA ASP A 68 16.23 0.98 -0.93
C ASP A 68 17.08 1.85 0.03
N GLN A 69 18.12 1.25 0.61
CA GLN A 69 19.04 1.94 1.54
C GLN A 69 19.87 3.05 0.87
N GLU A 70 20.01 3.02 -0.46
CA GLU A 70 20.72 4.01 -1.25
C GLU A 70 19.82 5.17 -1.69
N GLY A 71 18.50 5.05 -1.42
CA GLY A 71 17.50 6.03 -1.81
C GLY A 71 16.98 5.85 -3.25
N ASN A 72 17.27 4.70 -3.89
CA ASN A 72 16.69 4.39 -5.18
C ASN A 72 15.22 4.00 -5.01
N ILE A 73 14.35 4.58 -5.83
CA ILE A 73 12.91 4.28 -5.81
C ILE A 73 12.67 2.94 -6.50
N ILE A 74 12.11 1.99 -5.76
CA ILE A 74 11.73 0.65 -6.23
C ILE A 74 10.27 0.64 -6.68
N ALA A 75 9.40 1.35 -5.92
CA ALA A 75 8.02 1.56 -6.29
C ALA A 75 7.53 2.92 -5.79
N GLU A 76 6.60 3.51 -6.53
CA GLU A 76 5.90 4.73 -6.14
C GLU A 76 4.41 4.58 -6.41
N GLY A 77 3.56 5.24 -5.61
CA GLY A 77 2.11 5.16 -5.71
C GLY A 77 1.46 6.51 -5.50
N LEU A 78 0.59 6.91 -6.42
CA LEU A 78 -0.20 8.13 -6.35
C LEU A 78 -1.63 7.75 -5.96
N PRO A 79 -2.07 8.02 -4.70
CA PRO A 79 -3.44 7.76 -4.29
C PRO A 79 -4.41 8.69 -5.02
N GLU A 80 -5.58 8.18 -5.35
CA GLU A 80 -6.64 8.92 -6.03
C GLU A 80 -7.97 8.76 -5.31
N TYR A 81 -8.81 9.79 -5.38
CA TYR A 81 -10.16 9.72 -4.85
C TYR A 81 -11.04 8.77 -5.66
N ALA A 82 -11.97 8.12 -4.99
CA ALA A 82 -13.01 7.33 -5.63
C ALA A 82 -13.82 8.15 -6.63
N ALA A 83 -14.31 7.52 -7.67
CA ALA A 83 -15.09 8.18 -8.69
C ALA A 83 -16.30 8.93 -8.08
N GLY A 84 -16.38 10.23 -8.30
CA GLY A 84 -17.41 11.10 -7.75
C GLY A 84 -17.15 11.63 -6.33
N ASP A 85 -16.03 11.28 -5.73
CA ASP A 85 -15.64 11.74 -4.38
C ASP A 85 -14.55 12.84 -4.41
N ASP A 86 -14.29 13.45 -5.58
CA ASP A 86 -13.35 14.57 -5.68
C ASP A 86 -13.84 15.77 -4.83
N PRO A 87 -13.01 16.33 -3.92
CA PRO A 87 -13.38 17.46 -3.06
C PRO A 87 -13.72 18.75 -3.83
N ASP A 88 -13.27 18.87 -5.07
CA ASP A 88 -13.56 20.03 -5.92
C ASP A 88 -14.92 19.91 -6.65
N MET A 89 -15.61 18.77 -6.50
CA MET A 89 -16.94 18.62 -7.10
C MET A 89 -17.99 19.46 -6.36
N THR A 90 -18.69 20.32 -7.10
CA THR A 90 -19.82 21.09 -6.57
C THR A 90 -20.97 20.15 -6.14
N GLY A 91 -21.48 20.33 -4.91
CA GLY A 91 -22.59 19.55 -4.38
C GLY A 91 -22.21 18.38 -3.52
N TRP A 92 -20.97 18.30 -3.12
CA TRP A 92 -20.48 17.29 -2.19
C TRP A 92 -21.22 17.37 -0.84
N PRO A 93 -21.70 16.25 -0.26
CA PRO A 93 -22.41 16.32 1.02
C PRO A 93 -21.43 16.71 2.13
N ILE A 94 -21.79 17.75 2.88
CA ILE A 94 -20.98 18.33 3.97
C ILE A 94 -20.61 17.30 5.05
N CYS A 95 -21.34 16.18 5.12
CA CYS A 95 -21.17 15.15 6.14
C CYS A 95 -20.35 13.92 5.66
N ARG A 96 -19.86 13.93 4.41
CA ARG A 96 -19.08 12.80 3.86
C ARG A 96 -17.79 13.31 3.27
N MET A 97 -16.67 12.77 3.75
CA MET A 97 -15.34 13.08 3.21
C MET A 97 -15.08 12.29 1.91
N PRO A 98 -14.20 12.78 1.01
CA PRO A 98 -13.78 12.06 -0.17
C PRO A 98 -13.13 10.73 0.21
N ARG A 99 -13.59 9.64 -0.39
CA ARG A 99 -12.99 8.33 -0.17
C ARG A 99 -11.83 8.12 -1.15
N VAL A 100 -10.75 7.56 -0.64
CA VAL A 100 -9.61 7.06 -1.43
C VAL A 100 -9.78 5.57 -1.59
N ASP A 101 -9.88 5.05 -2.80
CA ASP A 101 -10.10 3.63 -3.05
C ASP A 101 -9.08 3.00 -4.00
N HIS A 102 -8.21 3.80 -4.60
CA HIS A 102 -7.17 3.29 -5.47
C HIS A 102 -5.90 4.17 -5.47
N ALA A 103 -4.83 3.63 -6.02
CA ALA A 103 -3.61 4.34 -6.32
C ALA A 103 -3.03 3.86 -7.65
N LYS A 104 -2.48 4.79 -8.44
CA LYS A 104 -1.62 4.44 -9.57
C LYS A 104 -0.24 4.13 -9.04
N VAL A 105 0.28 2.95 -9.37
CA VAL A 105 1.53 2.45 -8.80
C VAL A 105 2.50 2.09 -9.93
N VAL A 106 3.74 2.55 -9.81
CA VAL A 106 4.85 2.12 -10.68
C VAL A 106 5.75 1.19 -9.86
N ILE A 107 6.03 -0.01 -10.37
CA ILE A 107 6.90 -1.00 -9.72
C ILE A 107 7.92 -1.48 -10.72
N GLY A 108 9.21 -1.21 -10.49
CA GLY A 108 10.27 -1.63 -11.39
C GLY A 108 10.10 -1.16 -12.84
N GLY A 109 9.44 -0.01 -13.04
CA GLY A 109 9.14 0.57 -14.35
C GLY A 109 7.86 0.04 -15.02
N GLY A 110 7.15 -0.90 -14.43
CA GLY A 110 5.81 -1.32 -14.87
C GLY A 110 4.72 -0.49 -14.19
N GLU A 111 3.66 -0.17 -14.94
CA GLU A 111 2.50 0.58 -14.44
C GLU A 111 1.40 -0.37 -13.95
N TYR A 112 0.81 -0.06 -12.80
CA TYR A 112 -0.22 -0.86 -12.14
C TYR A 112 -1.26 0.06 -11.50
N THR A 113 -2.45 -0.50 -11.25
CA THR A 113 -3.48 0.14 -10.43
C THR A 113 -3.75 -0.72 -9.22
N LEU A 114 -3.47 -0.20 -8.03
CA LEU A 114 -3.84 -0.80 -6.75
C LEU A 114 -5.24 -0.34 -6.39
N CYS A 115 -6.19 -1.27 -6.25
CA CYS A 115 -7.59 -0.99 -5.93
C CYS A 115 -7.97 -1.63 -4.59
N MET A 116 -8.72 -0.88 -3.76
CA MET A 116 -9.36 -1.38 -2.57
C MET A 116 -10.77 -1.88 -2.92
N GLU A 117 -11.00 -3.20 -2.89
CA GLU A 117 -12.32 -3.79 -3.15
C GLU A 117 -13.30 -3.56 -1.98
N ASN A 118 -12.76 -3.62 -0.76
CA ASN A 118 -13.44 -3.28 0.49
C ASN A 118 -12.37 -2.90 1.52
N GLU A 119 -12.78 -2.53 2.73
CA GLU A 119 -11.87 -1.99 3.76
C GLU A 119 -10.62 -2.85 4.08
N GLN A 120 -10.57 -4.10 3.64
CA GLN A 120 -9.48 -5.03 3.98
C GLN A 120 -9.02 -5.92 2.83
N ASN A 121 -9.64 -5.82 1.66
CA ASN A 121 -9.27 -6.62 0.49
C ASN A 121 -8.84 -5.71 -0.66
N TYR A 122 -7.80 -6.13 -1.36
CA TYR A 122 -7.17 -5.32 -2.41
C TYR A 122 -6.79 -6.19 -3.60
N ILE A 123 -6.78 -5.56 -4.78
CA ILE A 123 -6.24 -6.15 -6.00
C ILE A 123 -5.25 -5.18 -6.64
N VAL A 124 -4.26 -5.72 -7.34
CA VAL A 124 -3.38 -4.94 -8.21
C VAL A 124 -3.60 -5.42 -9.63
N LEU A 125 -3.91 -4.48 -10.50
CA LEU A 125 -4.15 -4.69 -11.93
C LEU A 125 -2.96 -4.16 -12.72
N ASP A 126 -2.56 -4.84 -13.78
CA ASP A 126 -1.61 -4.32 -14.75
C ASP A 126 -2.27 -3.35 -15.75
N ASP A 127 -1.50 -2.81 -16.68
CA ASP A 127 -1.93 -1.90 -17.75
C ASP A 127 -3.02 -2.50 -18.67
N SER A 128 -3.12 -3.83 -18.71
CA SER A 128 -4.15 -4.58 -19.44
C SER A 128 -5.41 -4.85 -18.60
N ASN A 129 -5.53 -4.29 -17.37
CA ASN A 129 -6.55 -4.60 -16.37
C ASN A 129 -6.58 -6.08 -15.97
N THR A 130 -5.44 -6.77 -16.06
CA THR A 130 -5.32 -8.15 -15.58
C THR A 130 -4.88 -8.12 -14.13
N GLU A 131 -5.56 -8.88 -13.27
CA GLU A 131 -5.17 -9.03 -11.87
C GLU A 131 -3.83 -9.75 -11.76
N VAL A 132 -2.88 -9.13 -11.08
CA VAL A 132 -1.52 -9.65 -10.86
C VAL A 132 -1.20 -9.91 -9.39
N ILE A 133 -1.88 -9.21 -8.48
CA ILE A 133 -1.82 -9.47 -7.05
C ILE A 133 -3.24 -9.38 -6.48
N ARG A 134 -3.58 -10.34 -5.60
CA ARG A 134 -4.80 -10.33 -4.79
C ARG A 134 -4.44 -10.43 -3.31
N ILE A 135 -4.96 -9.54 -2.50
CA ILE A 135 -4.75 -9.49 -1.05
C ILE A 135 -6.09 -9.61 -0.35
N VAL A 136 -6.27 -10.70 0.41
CA VAL A 136 -7.54 -11.02 1.07
C VAL A 136 -7.35 -11.20 2.56
N HIS A 137 -8.11 -10.47 3.37
CA HIS A 137 -8.12 -10.60 4.82
C HIS A 137 -8.74 -11.94 5.28
N LYS A 138 -8.05 -12.62 6.19
CA LYS A 138 -8.44 -13.96 6.69
C LYS A 138 -9.16 -13.92 8.04
N GLY A 139 -9.81 -12.81 8.37
CA GLY A 139 -10.49 -12.62 9.66
C GLY A 139 -9.52 -12.28 10.79
N ILE A 140 -10.07 -12.14 12.01
CA ILE A 140 -9.38 -11.52 13.17
C ILE A 140 -8.02 -12.14 13.50
N THR A 141 -7.83 -13.44 13.27
CA THR A 141 -6.59 -14.14 13.62
C THR A 141 -5.76 -14.59 12.41
N GLY A 142 -6.30 -14.44 11.20
CA GLY A 142 -5.74 -15.04 9.98
C GLY A 142 -4.67 -14.20 9.28
N GLY A 143 -4.63 -12.88 9.49
CA GLY A 143 -3.81 -11.97 8.70
C GLY A 143 -4.35 -11.82 7.27
N TRP A 144 -3.46 -11.61 6.29
CA TRP A 144 -3.79 -11.46 4.88
C TRP A 144 -3.16 -12.55 4.04
N LYS A 145 -3.94 -13.17 3.17
CA LYS A 145 -3.45 -14.01 2.08
C LYS A 145 -3.07 -13.10 0.93
N ILE A 146 -1.89 -13.31 0.34
CA ILE A 146 -1.41 -12.60 -0.83
C ILE A 146 -1.19 -13.65 -1.93
N GLU A 147 -1.92 -13.53 -3.02
CA GLU A 147 -1.73 -14.28 -4.26
C GLU A 147 -0.98 -13.39 -5.24
N ASN A 148 0.10 -13.89 -5.82
CA ASN A 148 0.97 -13.13 -6.71
C ASN A 148 1.26 -13.95 -7.96
N ASP A 149 0.81 -13.46 -9.11
CA ASP A 149 0.97 -14.09 -10.43
C ASP A 149 2.15 -13.53 -11.23
N ARG A 150 2.86 -12.52 -10.67
CA ARG A 150 4.10 -11.97 -11.23
C ARG A 150 5.30 -12.40 -10.38
N ASP A 151 6.49 -12.14 -10.87
CA ASP A 151 7.75 -12.44 -10.15
C ASP A 151 8.22 -11.23 -9.31
N PHE A 152 7.30 -10.72 -8.46
CA PHE A 152 7.69 -9.70 -7.47
C PHE A 152 8.41 -10.34 -6.30
N SER A 153 9.48 -9.70 -5.84
CA SER A 153 10.20 -10.18 -4.65
C SER A 153 9.33 -10.05 -3.38
N PRO A 154 9.59 -10.87 -2.36
CA PRO A 154 8.87 -10.80 -1.09
C PRO A 154 8.89 -9.41 -0.44
N GLU A 155 10.00 -8.69 -0.58
CA GLU A 155 10.20 -7.36 -0.03
C GLU A 155 9.31 -6.34 -0.75
N VAL A 156 9.22 -6.43 -2.07
CA VAL A 156 8.31 -5.59 -2.90
C VAL A 156 6.85 -5.89 -2.55
N LEU A 157 6.47 -7.17 -2.36
CA LEU A 157 5.12 -7.53 -1.90
C LEU A 157 4.79 -6.93 -0.53
N CYS A 158 5.75 -6.86 0.39
CA CYS A 158 5.58 -6.14 1.65
C CYS A 158 5.33 -4.64 1.41
N GLY A 159 6.06 -4.01 0.49
CA GLY A 159 5.86 -2.61 0.12
C GLY A 159 4.47 -2.35 -0.44
N VAL A 160 4.02 -3.18 -1.40
CA VAL A 160 2.66 -3.10 -1.97
C VAL A 160 1.59 -3.28 -0.88
N PHE A 161 1.77 -4.25 0.03
CA PHE A 161 0.86 -4.42 1.17
C PHE A 161 0.81 -3.18 2.06
N ILE A 162 1.94 -2.51 2.30
CA ILE A 162 1.98 -1.26 3.07
C ILE A 162 1.24 -0.14 2.33
N PHE A 163 1.35 -0.04 1.00
CA PHE A 163 0.59 0.94 0.21
C PHE A 163 -0.93 0.70 0.36
N CYS A 164 -1.38 -0.56 0.40
CA CYS A 164 -2.78 -0.88 0.73
C CYS A 164 -3.18 -0.30 2.10
N ARG A 165 -2.32 -0.43 3.10
CA ARG A 165 -2.57 0.09 4.45
C ARG A 165 -2.55 1.62 4.49
N TYR A 166 -1.79 2.28 3.63
CA TYR A 166 -1.82 3.73 3.50
C TYR A 166 -3.15 4.21 2.91
N ILE A 167 -3.69 3.55 1.86
CA ILE A 167 -5.03 3.85 1.32
C ILE A 167 -6.09 3.72 2.42
N GLU A 168 -6.03 2.67 3.23
CA GLU A 168 -6.97 2.46 4.34
C GLU A 168 -6.88 3.60 5.38
N GLN A 169 -5.66 4.00 5.75
CA GLN A 169 -5.42 5.09 6.69
C GLN A 169 -5.96 6.43 6.20
N GLU A 170 -5.93 6.71 4.89
CA GLU A 170 -6.53 7.93 4.33
C GLU A 170 -8.05 7.99 4.59
N ASN A 171 -8.70 6.84 4.73
CA ASN A 171 -10.13 6.77 5.04
C ASN A 171 -10.44 6.75 6.55
N GLU A 172 -9.47 6.35 7.41
CA GLU A 172 -9.68 6.23 8.87
C GLU A 172 -9.68 7.58 9.59
N PHE A 173 -8.92 8.58 9.11
CA PHE A 173 -8.80 9.90 9.75
C PHE A 173 -10.06 10.77 9.67
N MET A 174 -11.16 10.23 9.20
CA MET A 174 -12.37 10.96 8.89
C MET A 174 -13.50 10.78 9.90
N MET A 175 -13.24 10.12 11.02
CA MET A 175 -14.21 9.99 12.10
C MET A 175 -13.80 10.88 13.30
N VAL A 176 -13.99 12.18 13.16
CA VAL A 176 -13.99 13.11 14.30
C VAL A 176 -15.32 13.85 14.31
#